data_53f50194ae9d42b5ca5dbabfd0b0bcaa
#
_entry.id   53f50194ae9d42b5ca5dbabfd0b0bcaa
#
_cell.length_a   1.000
_cell.length_b   1.000
_cell.length_c   1.000
_cell.angle_alpha   90.00
_cell.angle_beta   90.00
_cell.angle_gamma   90.00
#
_symmetry.space_group_name_H-M   'P 1'
#
loop_
_entity.id
_entity.type
_entity.pdbx_description
1 polymer ?
#
loop_
_entity_poly.entity_id
_entity_poly.type
_entity_poly.pdbx_seq_one_letter_code
_entity_poly.pdbx_strand_id
1 'polypeptide(L)'
;MAQELWSISELAEMYQVTPRTLRYYEDQGIITPQREGQKRIYNHRDRTRLKLALRGKRLGFSLAEIRNLIDMYDGPNSHPDQLQSYLTHLKKQKELLTQQQKDIQEVLEEIDRQEQISLDLLAKQKK
;
A
#
# COMPACT_ATOMS: atom_id res chain seq x y z
N MET A 1 14.33 16.30 -26.07
CA MET A 1 13.79 16.75 -24.78
C MET A 1 14.52 16.03 -23.64
N ALA A 2 14.91 16.77 -22.65
CA ALA A 2 15.59 16.19 -21.51
C ALA A 2 14.59 15.32 -20.71
N GLN A 3 14.95 14.09 -20.45
CA GLN A 3 14.19 13.23 -19.54
C GLN A 3 14.30 13.76 -18.13
N GLU A 4 13.19 13.80 -17.42
CA GLU A 4 13.23 14.10 -16.00
C GLU A 4 13.83 12.91 -15.24
N LEU A 5 14.78 13.21 -14.39
CA LEU A 5 15.48 12.21 -13.57
C LEU A 5 15.43 12.66 -12.12
N TRP A 6 15.40 11.69 -11.23
CA TRP A 6 15.31 11.94 -9.79
C TRP A 6 16.38 11.15 -9.06
N SER A 7 16.92 11.76 -7.99
CA SER A 7 17.75 11.05 -7.03
C SER A 7 16.86 10.25 -6.09
N ILE A 8 17.46 9.34 -5.32
CA ILE A 8 16.72 8.56 -4.32
C ILE A 8 16.08 9.49 -3.29
N SER A 9 16.78 10.55 -2.87
CA SER A 9 16.25 11.50 -1.90
C SER A 9 15.06 12.28 -2.44
N GLU A 10 15.16 12.72 -3.68
CA GLU A 10 14.08 13.46 -4.34
C GLU A 10 12.81 12.60 -4.50
N LEU A 11 12.99 11.36 -4.95
CA LEU A 11 11.85 10.47 -5.17
C LEU A 11 11.22 10.05 -3.85
N ALA A 12 12.04 9.76 -2.83
CA ALA A 12 11.55 9.42 -1.49
C ALA A 12 10.72 10.57 -0.90
N GLU A 13 11.21 11.80 -1.01
CA GLU A 13 10.50 12.97 -0.52
C GLU A 13 9.19 13.19 -1.26
N MET A 14 9.19 13.03 -2.58
CA MET A 14 8.01 13.19 -3.42
C MET A 14 6.84 12.31 -2.97
N TYR A 15 7.13 11.07 -2.57
CA TYR A 15 6.12 10.11 -2.14
C TYR A 15 6.04 9.94 -0.63
N GLN A 16 6.77 10.75 0.13
CA GLN A 16 6.77 10.73 1.60
C GLN A 16 7.10 9.36 2.17
N VAL A 17 8.10 8.74 1.57
CA VAL A 17 8.66 7.47 2.04
C VAL A 17 10.15 7.63 2.30
N THR A 18 10.78 6.62 2.90
CA THR A 18 12.20 6.66 3.19
C THR A 18 13.02 6.13 2.00
N PRO A 19 14.29 6.54 1.85
CA PRO A 19 15.17 5.90 0.89
C PRO A 19 15.27 4.38 1.06
N ARG A 20 15.14 3.89 2.29
CA ARG A 20 15.11 2.46 2.58
C ARG A 20 13.96 1.77 1.87
N THR A 21 12.80 2.40 1.79
CA THR A 21 11.64 1.88 1.07
C THR A 21 11.95 1.70 -0.42
N LEU A 22 12.62 2.70 -1.02
CA LEU A 22 13.00 2.60 -2.43
C LEU A 22 14.00 1.47 -2.66
N ARG A 23 15.00 1.33 -1.78
CA ARG A 23 15.97 0.23 -1.87
C ARG A 23 15.29 -1.12 -1.75
N TYR A 24 14.29 -1.24 -0.89
CA TYR A 24 13.49 -2.45 -0.76
C TYR A 24 12.82 -2.82 -2.10
N TYR A 25 12.16 -1.86 -2.75
CA TYR A 25 11.51 -2.11 -4.04
C TYR A 25 12.51 -2.40 -5.15
N GLU A 26 13.70 -1.82 -5.09
CA GLU A 26 14.79 -2.15 -6.00
C GLU A 26 15.22 -3.62 -5.79
N ASP A 27 15.41 -4.03 -4.54
CA ASP A 27 15.78 -5.41 -4.20
C ASP A 27 14.72 -6.41 -4.68
N GLN A 28 13.46 -6.01 -4.67
CA GLN A 28 12.37 -6.85 -5.14
C GLN A 28 12.18 -6.80 -6.66
N GLY A 29 13.01 -6.04 -7.36
CA GLY A 29 12.97 -5.95 -8.83
C GLY A 29 11.80 -5.12 -9.37
N ILE A 30 11.14 -4.34 -8.52
CA ILE A 30 10.02 -3.50 -8.93
C ILE A 30 10.50 -2.24 -9.65
N ILE A 31 11.57 -1.64 -9.15
CA ILE A 31 12.23 -0.50 -9.79
C ILE A 31 13.68 -0.86 -10.06
N THR A 32 14.24 -0.33 -11.16
CA THR A 32 15.61 -0.64 -11.60
C THR A 32 16.30 0.66 -12.00
N PRO A 33 16.75 1.45 -11.00
CA PRO A 33 17.41 2.71 -11.30
C PRO A 33 18.74 2.48 -12.00
N GLN A 34 19.12 3.42 -12.85
CA GLN A 34 20.46 3.46 -13.41
C GLN A 34 21.42 3.98 -12.34
N ARG A 35 22.67 3.61 -12.46
CA ARG A 35 23.71 4.08 -11.53
C ARG A 35 24.73 4.94 -12.25
N GLU A 36 25.00 6.11 -11.67
CA GLU A 36 26.15 6.94 -12.03
C GLU A 36 27.12 6.90 -10.84
N GLY A 37 28.14 6.07 -10.94
CA GLY A 37 29.01 5.76 -9.82
C GLY A 37 28.23 5.06 -8.73
N GLN A 38 28.16 5.68 -7.54
CA GLN A 38 27.39 5.14 -6.42
C GLN A 38 25.98 5.72 -6.32
N LYS A 39 25.66 6.68 -7.20
CA LYS A 39 24.35 7.34 -7.16
C LYS A 39 23.31 6.56 -7.96
N ARG A 40 22.13 6.45 -7.39
CA ARG A 40 20.96 5.88 -8.07
C ARG A 40 20.20 6.99 -8.78
N ILE A 41 19.84 6.73 -10.03
CA ILE A 41 19.11 7.71 -10.86
C ILE A 41 17.84 7.03 -11.36
N TYR A 42 16.71 7.62 -10.99
CA TYR A 42 15.38 7.10 -11.30
C TYR A 42 14.76 7.89 -12.46
N ASN A 43 14.22 7.18 -13.42
CA ASN A 43 13.54 7.78 -14.56
C ASN A 43 12.02 7.77 -14.37
N HIS A 44 11.30 8.24 -15.38
CA HIS A 44 9.83 8.31 -15.35
C HIS A 44 9.18 6.93 -15.14
N ARG A 45 9.73 5.90 -15.79
CA ARG A 45 9.23 4.53 -15.64
C ARG A 45 9.36 4.05 -14.19
N ASP A 46 10.50 4.28 -13.57
CA ASP A 46 10.73 3.93 -12.16
C ASP A 46 9.74 4.66 -11.26
N ARG A 47 9.50 5.93 -11.52
CA ARG A 47 8.55 6.73 -10.75
C ARG A 47 7.14 6.16 -10.84
N THR A 48 6.70 5.80 -12.04
CA THR A 48 5.38 5.22 -12.26
C THR A 48 5.24 3.88 -11.55
N ARG A 49 6.25 3.02 -11.67
CA ARG A 49 6.26 1.71 -11.02
C ARG A 49 6.23 1.85 -9.50
N LEU A 50 6.99 2.78 -8.94
CA LEU A 50 6.97 3.07 -7.51
C LEU A 50 5.57 3.53 -7.07
N LYS A 51 4.96 4.44 -7.81
CA LYS A 51 3.61 4.93 -7.52
C LYS A 51 2.60 3.79 -7.46
N LEU A 52 2.66 2.88 -8.43
CA LEU A 52 1.77 1.71 -8.47
C LEU A 52 2.03 0.76 -7.30
N ALA A 53 3.30 0.53 -6.95
CA ALA A 53 3.67 -0.34 -5.84
C ALA A 53 3.16 0.22 -4.51
N LEU A 54 3.33 1.51 -4.28
CA LEU A 54 2.86 2.17 -3.05
C LEU A 54 1.33 2.14 -2.96
N ARG A 55 0.63 2.32 -4.08
CA ARG A 55 -0.82 2.21 -4.13
C ARG A 55 -1.27 0.80 -3.76
N GLY A 56 -0.65 -0.21 -4.36
CA GLY A 56 -0.97 -1.61 -4.07
C GLY A 56 -0.74 -1.96 -2.61
N LYS A 57 0.37 -1.50 -2.04
CA LYS A 57 0.66 -1.69 -0.62
C LYS A 57 -0.42 -1.07 0.26
N ARG A 58 -0.84 0.15 -0.05
CA ARG A 58 -1.89 0.84 0.70
C ARG A 58 -3.22 0.10 0.64
N LEU A 59 -3.53 -0.52 -0.50
CA LEU A 59 -4.75 -1.30 -0.68
C LEU A 59 -4.67 -2.68 -0.01
N GLY A 60 -3.50 -3.04 0.50
CA GLY A 60 -3.30 -4.32 1.20
C GLY A 60 -2.94 -5.47 0.28
N PHE A 61 -2.45 -5.19 -0.90
CA PHE A 61 -2.04 -6.22 -1.85
C PHE A 61 -0.70 -6.83 -1.46
N SER A 62 -0.56 -8.12 -1.73
CA SER A 62 0.72 -8.82 -1.58
C SER A 62 1.71 -8.33 -2.64
N LEU A 63 3.00 -8.62 -2.43
CA LEU A 63 4.03 -8.25 -3.39
C LEU A 63 3.77 -8.90 -4.76
N ALA A 64 3.30 -10.15 -4.79
CA ALA A 64 2.96 -10.83 -6.04
C ALA A 64 1.82 -10.12 -6.78
N GLU A 65 0.80 -9.69 -6.05
CA GLU A 65 -0.32 -8.94 -6.62
C GLU A 65 0.13 -7.57 -7.13
N ILE A 66 1.05 -6.91 -6.42
CA ILE A 66 1.64 -5.64 -6.84
C ILE A 66 2.41 -5.83 -8.15
N ARG A 67 3.19 -6.90 -8.27
CA ARG A 67 3.92 -7.21 -9.50
C ARG A 67 2.99 -7.43 -10.69
N ASN A 68 1.89 -8.14 -10.46
CA ASN A 68 0.88 -8.34 -11.50
C ASN A 68 0.26 -7.01 -11.95
N LEU A 69 0.00 -6.12 -11.02
CA LEU A 69 -0.51 -4.78 -11.32
C LEU A 69 0.48 -3.99 -12.18
N ILE A 70 1.76 -4.02 -11.83
CA ILE A 70 2.82 -3.32 -12.55
C ILE A 70 2.99 -3.93 -13.95
N ASP A 71 3.00 -5.24 -14.07
CA ASP A 71 3.13 -5.93 -15.36
C ASP A 71 1.96 -5.59 -16.28
N MET A 72 0.77 -5.48 -15.74
CA MET A 72 -0.42 -5.07 -16.50
C MET A 72 -0.24 -3.65 -17.06
N TYR A 73 0.32 -2.75 -16.26
CA TYR A 73 0.53 -1.35 -16.65
C TYR A 73 1.64 -1.21 -17.70
N ASP A 74 2.74 -1.98 -17.55
CA ASP A 74 3.89 -1.93 -18.47
C ASP A 74 3.63 -2.66 -19.78
N GLY A 75 2.62 -3.51 -19.84
CA GLY A 75 2.30 -4.26 -21.04
C GLY A 75 1.85 -3.36 -22.18
N PRO A 76 2.15 -3.72 -23.43
CA PRO A 76 1.77 -2.90 -24.59
C PRO A 76 0.26 -2.78 -24.76
N ASN A 77 -0.49 -3.72 -24.21
CA ASN A 77 -1.95 -3.71 -24.21
C ASN A 77 -2.46 -4.29 -22.91
N SER A 78 -3.39 -3.57 -22.27
CA SER A 78 -4.10 -4.11 -21.12
C SER A 78 -5.06 -5.19 -21.60
N HIS A 79 -4.75 -6.44 -21.32
CA HIS A 79 -5.63 -7.54 -21.68
C HIS A 79 -6.86 -7.55 -20.77
N PRO A 80 -8.06 -7.82 -21.34
CA PRO A 80 -9.29 -7.93 -20.52
C PRO A 80 -9.15 -8.89 -19.34
N ASP A 81 -8.41 -9.98 -19.53
CA ASP A 81 -8.17 -10.96 -18.46
C ASP A 81 -7.41 -10.37 -17.28
N GLN A 82 -6.40 -9.51 -17.56
CA GLN A 82 -5.63 -8.84 -16.51
C GLN A 82 -6.50 -7.85 -15.74
N LEU A 83 -7.33 -7.08 -16.45
CA LEU A 83 -8.28 -6.16 -15.82
C LEU A 83 -9.29 -6.90 -14.98
N GLN A 84 -9.80 -8.02 -15.48
CA GLN A 84 -10.75 -8.85 -14.75
C GLN A 84 -10.11 -9.42 -13.48
N SER A 85 -8.87 -9.89 -13.57
CA SER A 85 -8.11 -10.37 -12.41
C SER A 85 -7.93 -9.26 -11.38
N TYR A 86 -7.58 -8.06 -11.82
CA TYR A 86 -7.41 -6.89 -10.94
C TYR A 86 -8.72 -6.55 -10.22
N LEU A 87 -9.83 -6.52 -10.96
CA LEU A 87 -11.14 -6.26 -10.37
C LEU A 87 -11.51 -7.31 -9.32
N THR A 88 -11.20 -8.57 -9.59
CA THR A 88 -11.44 -9.67 -8.63
C THR A 88 -10.65 -9.45 -7.34
N HIS A 89 -9.38 -9.06 -7.44
CA HIS A 89 -8.55 -8.76 -6.27
C HIS A 89 -9.08 -7.56 -5.48
N LEU A 90 -9.50 -6.50 -6.17
CA LEU A 90 -10.08 -5.32 -5.52
C LEU A 90 -11.36 -5.69 -4.77
N LYS A 91 -12.21 -6.49 -5.38
CA LYS A 91 -13.47 -6.93 -4.78
C LYS A 91 -13.24 -7.76 -3.53
N LYS A 92 -12.31 -8.71 -3.58
CA LYS A 92 -11.94 -9.54 -2.42
C LYS A 92 -11.39 -8.69 -1.30
N GLN A 93 -10.52 -7.75 -1.61
CA GLN A 93 -9.91 -6.87 -0.61
C GLN A 93 -10.98 -5.99 0.05
N LYS A 94 -11.91 -5.48 -0.74
CA LYS A 94 -13.02 -4.68 -0.23
C LYS A 94 -13.91 -5.50 0.73
N GLU A 95 -14.21 -6.73 0.37
CA GLU A 95 -15.00 -7.63 1.21
C GLU A 95 -14.29 -7.91 2.54
N LEU A 96 -12.99 -8.18 2.49
CA LEU A 96 -12.19 -8.43 3.69
C LEU A 96 -12.18 -7.21 4.61
N LEU A 97 -11.93 -6.03 4.07
CA LEU A 97 -11.87 -4.80 4.85
C LEU A 97 -13.24 -4.43 5.43
N THR A 98 -14.31 -4.69 4.69
CA THR A 98 -15.68 -4.46 5.16
C THR A 98 -15.99 -5.38 6.34
N GLN A 99 -15.57 -6.64 6.27
CA GLN A 99 -15.75 -7.57 7.39
C GLN A 99 -14.93 -7.15 8.61
N GLN A 100 -13.68 -6.74 8.40
CA GLN A 100 -12.82 -6.24 9.48
C GLN A 100 -13.42 -5.01 10.15
N GLN A 101 -14.00 -4.10 9.36
CA GLN A 101 -14.67 -2.90 9.87
C GLN A 101 -15.85 -3.27 10.78
N LYS A 102 -16.64 -4.26 10.36
CA LYS A 102 -17.76 -4.76 11.15
C LYS A 102 -17.29 -5.39 12.45
N ASP A 103 -16.26 -6.23 12.39
CA ASP A 103 -15.69 -6.88 13.57
C ASP A 103 -15.16 -5.85 14.57
N ILE A 104 -14.47 -4.83 14.09
CA ILE A 104 -13.95 -3.74 14.94
C ILE A 104 -15.12 -3.02 15.61
N GLN A 105 -16.18 -2.72 14.87
CA GLN A 105 -17.34 -2.04 15.43
C GLN A 105 -18.01 -2.87 16.54
N GLU A 106 -18.13 -4.17 16.35
CA GLU A 106 -18.68 -5.08 17.36
C GLU A 106 -17.83 -5.09 18.63
N VAL A 107 -16.50 -5.11 18.48
CA VAL A 107 -15.60 -5.10 19.65
C VAL A 107 -15.67 -3.76 20.37
N LEU A 108 -15.74 -2.65 19.65
CA LEU A 108 -15.88 -1.33 20.28
C LEU A 108 -17.17 -1.23 21.09
N GLU A 109 -18.27 -1.76 20.56
CA GLU A 109 -19.54 -1.78 21.27
C GLU A 109 -19.47 -2.65 22.54
N GLU A 110 -18.78 -3.78 22.47
CA GLU A 110 -18.57 -4.62 23.65
C GLU A 110 -17.74 -3.91 24.71
N ILE A 111 -16.68 -3.21 24.31
CA ILE A 111 -15.85 -2.44 25.23
C ILE A 111 -16.70 -1.35 25.90
N ASP A 112 -17.51 -0.65 25.15
CA ASP A 112 -18.40 0.39 25.70
C ASP A 112 -19.34 -0.21 26.75
N ARG A 113 -19.89 -1.39 26.50
CA ARG A 113 -20.77 -2.07 27.48
C ARG A 113 -19.99 -2.42 28.75
N GLN A 114 -18.77 -2.96 28.62
CA GLN A 114 -17.95 -3.32 29.78
C GLN A 114 -17.52 -2.10 30.57
N GLU A 115 -17.19 -1.00 29.90
CA GLU A 115 -16.89 0.26 30.58
C GLU A 115 -18.07 0.74 31.40
N GLN A 116 -19.28 0.71 30.84
CA GLN A 116 -20.47 1.16 31.55
C GLN A 116 -20.79 0.30 32.76
N ILE A 117 -20.68 -1.02 32.63
CA ILE A 117 -20.87 -1.96 33.73
C ILE A 117 -19.87 -1.65 34.86
N SER A 118 -18.60 -1.43 34.49
CA SER A 118 -17.55 -1.14 35.46
C SER A 118 -17.77 0.19 36.19
N LEU A 119 -18.20 1.21 35.46
CA LEU A 119 -18.53 2.52 36.06
C LEU A 119 -19.68 2.41 37.04
N ASP A 120 -20.72 1.65 36.69
CA ASP A 120 -21.86 1.43 37.58
C ASP A 120 -21.46 0.70 38.86
N LEU A 121 -20.59 -0.31 38.72
CA LEU A 121 -20.07 -1.05 39.89
C LEU A 121 -19.22 -0.16 40.81
N LEU A 122 -18.36 0.69 40.21
CA LEU A 122 -17.55 1.64 40.97
C LEU A 122 -18.44 2.64 41.72
N ALA A 123 -19.48 3.12 41.10
CA ALA A 123 -20.43 4.06 41.73
C ALA A 123 -21.11 3.44 42.96
N LYS A 124 -21.45 2.15 42.87
CA LYS A 124 -22.07 1.43 43.99
C LYS A 124 -21.11 1.24 45.17
N GLN A 125 -19.82 1.08 44.91
CA GLN A 125 -18.81 0.88 45.97
C GLN A 125 -18.53 2.15 46.76
N LYS A 126 -18.82 3.33 46.18
CA LYS A 126 -18.57 4.63 46.84
C LYS A 126 -19.64 5.05 47.84
N LYS A 127 -20.69 4.30 48.00
CA LYS A 127 -21.73 4.58 48.97
C LYS A 127 -21.40 4.03 50.34
#